data_30d820c0482c0def56e3ec55bd45b42f
#
_entry.id   30d820c0482c0def56e3ec55bd45b42f
#
_cell.length_a   1.000
_cell.length_b   1.000
_cell.length_c   1.000
_cell.angle_alpha   90.00
_cell.angle_beta   90.00
_cell.angle_gamma   90.00
#
_symmetry.space_group_name_H-M   'P 1'
#
loop_
_entity.id
_entity.type
_entity.pdbx_description
1 polymer ?
#
loop_
_entity_poly.entity_id
_entity_poly.type
_entity_poly.pdbx_seq_one_letter_code
_entity_poly.pdbx_strand_id
1 'polypeptide(L)'
;GGSLLFRDNKMISELVAGAAARSQLYARGATESQAMDWLQPIVIDTHPIGNPWLNYSIYLSNIMIPGVLGLLIFMVTVCSIAMEIKRSTAREWMETAGGSMSIALLGKLLPQTVAFMLIGTFIDVYLYGFLSYPINGGFLPMLIVMYLFILACQGFGVLMFVTLPTMRLGLSFASLWGIISFSICGASFPALGMPTVMQSASVLFPLRHYYLSYVTSALDGFSLKYAWTNILAFVIFALLPLLLLRRLKHILLTYKYVS
;
A
#
# COMPACT_ATOMS: atom_id res chain seq x y z
N GLY A 1 -15.91 18.81 0.82
CA GLY A 1 -16.71 19.89 1.44
C GLY A 1 -17.88 19.37 2.29
N GLY A 2 -18.58 18.30 1.87
CA GLY A 2 -19.77 17.79 2.55
C GLY A 2 -19.54 17.24 3.96
N SER A 3 -18.42 16.55 4.20
CA SER A 3 -18.14 15.94 5.52
C SER A 3 -17.80 16.96 6.61
N LEU A 4 -17.22 18.10 6.26
CA LEU A 4 -16.94 19.18 7.21
C LEU A 4 -18.24 19.88 7.63
N LEU A 5 -19.11 20.18 6.67
CA LEU A 5 -20.42 20.79 6.96
C LEU A 5 -21.33 19.88 7.81
N PHE A 6 -21.29 18.58 7.60
CA PHE A 6 -22.02 17.61 8.43
C PHE A 6 -21.49 17.56 9.86
N ARG A 7 -20.17 17.61 10.04
CA ARG A 7 -19.51 17.61 11.35
C ARG A 7 -19.81 18.91 12.11
N ASP A 8 -19.77 20.04 11.41
CA ASP A 8 -20.05 21.35 12.03
C ASP A 8 -21.52 21.49 12.42
N ASN A 9 -22.45 21.02 11.59
CA ASN A 9 -23.87 21.00 11.92
C ASN A 9 -24.19 20.06 13.10
N LYS A 10 -23.54 18.90 13.18
CA LYS A 10 -23.70 17.98 14.30
C LYS A 10 -23.15 18.60 15.58
N MET A 11 -21.97 19.19 15.54
CA MET A 11 -21.35 19.87 16.67
C MET A 11 -22.21 21.05 17.16
N ILE A 12 -22.76 21.87 16.25
CA ILE A 12 -23.64 22.96 16.60
C ILE A 12 -24.93 22.45 17.24
N SER A 13 -25.54 21.40 16.69
CA SER A 13 -26.75 20.80 17.25
C SER A 13 -26.54 20.22 18.65
N GLU A 14 -25.40 19.57 18.87
CA GLU A 14 -25.02 19.03 20.18
C GLU A 14 -24.71 20.13 21.21
N LEU A 15 -24.07 21.22 20.78
CA LEU A 15 -23.83 22.41 21.63
C LEU A 15 -25.15 23.10 22.01
N VAL A 16 -26.08 23.28 21.07
CA VAL A 16 -27.37 23.89 21.35
C VAL A 16 -28.22 23.01 22.26
N ALA A 17 -28.26 21.70 22.01
CA ALA A 17 -28.98 20.75 22.86
C ALA A 17 -28.38 20.71 24.29
N GLY A 18 -27.03 20.69 24.38
CA GLY A 18 -26.33 20.75 25.64
C GLY A 18 -26.58 22.04 26.44
N ALA A 19 -26.58 23.17 25.77
CA ALA A 19 -26.90 24.47 26.39
C ALA A 19 -28.35 24.54 26.90
N ALA A 20 -29.33 24.03 26.14
CA ALA A 20 -30.72 23.96 26.55
C ALA A 20 -30.92 23.01 27.75
N ALA A 21 -30.29 21.85 27.74
CA ALA A 21 -30.34 20.90 28.84
C ALA A 21 -29.69 21.49 30.12
N ARG A 22 -28.58 22.22 29.97
CA ARG A 22 -27.88 22.92 31.05
C ARG A 22 -28.76 23.98 31.70
N SER A 23 -29.45 24.80 30.91
CA SER A 23 -30.37 25.81 31.40
C SER A 23 -31.56 25.21 32.18
N GLN A 24 -32.07 24.06 31.74
CA GLN A 24 -33.15 23.35 32.46
C GLN A 24 -32.67 22.74 33.79
N LEU A 25 -31.42 22.23 33.86
CA LEU A 25 -30.82 21.70 35.09
C LEU A 25 -30.63 22.84 36.12
N TYR A 26 -30.15 24.00 35.68
CA TYR A 26 -30.04 25.17 36.55
C TYR A 26 -31.37 25.68 37.05
N ALA A 27 -32.39 25.70 36.18
CA ALA A 27 -33.76 26.08 36.58
C ALA A 27 -34.34 25.10 37.65
N ARG A 28 -33.86 23.88 37.75
CA ARG A 28 -34.18 22.87 38.76
C ARG A 28 -33.30 22.91 39.99
N GLY A 29 -32.39 23.89 40.10
CA GLY A 29 -31.55 24.10 41.29
C GLY A 29 -30.27 23.21 41.29
N ALA A 30 -29.89 22.62 40.18
CA ALA A 30 -28.62 21.85 40.09
C ALA A 30 -27.43 22.81 40.17
N THR A 31 -26.39 22.38 40.90
CA THR A 31 -25.08 23.05 40.90
C THR A 31 -24.36 22.84 39.57
N GLU A 32 -23.35 23.66 39.32
CA GLU A 32 -22.55 23.55 38.05
C GLU A 32 -21.88 22.18 37.93
N SER A 33 -21.33 21.65 39.02
CA SER A 33 -20.74 20.29 39.01
C SER A 33 -21.77 19.22 38.74
N GLN A 34 -22.93 19.27 39.34
CA GLN A 34 -24.02 18.32 39.10
C GLN A 34 -24.56 18.39 37.68
N ALA A 35 -24.68 19.60 37.11
CA ALA A 35 -25.09 19.76 35.71
C ALA A 35 -24.06 19.19 34.74
N MET A 36 -22.78 19.34 35.03
CA MET A 36 -21.69 18.74 34.21
C MET A 36 -21.66 17.23 34.32
N ASP A 37 -21.81 16.64 35.49
CA ASP A 37 -21.88 15.20 35.69
C ASP A 37 -23.03 14.52 34.93
N TRP A 38 -24.16 15.22 34.80
CA TRP A 38 -25.31 14.76 34.01
C TRP A 38 -25.14 14.94 32.50
N LEU A 39 -24.52 16.04 32.07
CA LEU A 39 -24.37 16.38 30.63
C LEU A 39 -23.19 15.68 30.00
N GLN A 40 -22.14 15.37 30.77
CA GLN A 40 -20.92 14.79 30.27
C GLN A 40 -20.33 13.76 31.25
N PRO A 41 -21.06 12.64 31.50
CA PRO A 41 -20.65 11.64 32.49
C PRO A 41 -19.35 10.93 32.13
N ILE A 42 -18.97 10.96 30.84
CA ILE A 42 -17.72 10.38 30.33
C ILE A 42 -17.04 11.41 29.43
N VAL A 43 -15.89 11.90 29.86
CA VAL A 43 -15.01 12.73 29.02
C VAL A 43 -14.08 11.78 28.27
N ILE A 44 -14.27 11.68 26.95
CA ILE A 44 -13.37 10.92 26.10
C ILE A 44 -12.24 11.86 25.67
N ASP A 45 -11.08 11.66 26.27
CA ASP A 45 -9.85 12.34 25.86
C ASP A 45 -9.18 11.51 24.76
N THR A 46 -9.19 12.03 23.53
CA THR A 46 -8.63 11.34 22.35
C THR A 46 -7.28 11.93 22.02
N HIS A 47 -6.24 11.11 22.09
CA HIS A 47 -4.89 11.46 21.68
C HIS A 47 -4.54 10.73 20.37
N PRO A 48 -4.88 11.30 19.20
CA PRO A 48 -4.54 10.66 17.92
C PRO A 48 -3.03 10.67 17.72
N ILE A 49 -2.46 9.46 17.58
CA ILE A 49 -1.03 9.26 17.36
C ILE A 49 -0.75 9.39 15.84
N GLY A 50 0.29 10.18 15.48
CA GLY A 50 0.79 10.30 14.11
C GLY A 50 -0.05 11.16 13.15
N ASN A 51 -1.33 11.40 13.42
CA ASN A 51 -2.19 12.31 12.66
C ASN A 51 -3.12 13.10 13.59
N PRO A 52 -2.58 14.07 14.36
CA PRO A 52 -3.36 14.83 15.35
C PRO A 52 -4.56 15.56 14.77
N TRP A 53 -4.48 15.97 13.50
CA TRP A 53 -5.51 16.71 12.80
C TRP A 53 -6.56 15.81 12.16
N LEU A 54 -6.45 14.48 12.27
CA LEU A 54 -7.30 13.49 11.60
C LEU A 54 -7.45 13.79 10.09
N ASN A 55 -6.36 14.24 9.48
CA ASN A 55 -6.35 14.64 8.08
C ASN A 55 -6.41 13.39 7.18
N TYR A 56 -7.58 13.21 6.56
CA TYR A 56 -7.83 12.08 5.67
C TYR A 56 -6.90 12.05 4.45
N SER A 57 -6.45 13.24 3.98
CA SER A 57 -5.51 13.34 2.86
C SER A 57 -4.16 12.68 3.19
N ILE A 58 -3.62 12.90 4.39
CA ILE A 58 -2.36 12.28 4.84
C ILE A 58 -2.47 10.76 4.79
N TYR A 59 -3.56 10.23 5.35
CA TYR A 59 -3.80 8.81 5.42
C TYR A 59 -4.00 8.19 4.03
N LEU A 60 -4.87 8.76 3.22
CA LEU A 60 -5.23 8.20 1.93
C LEU A 60 -4.11 8.29 0.90
N SER A 61 -3.42 9.44 0.81
CA SER A 61 -2.35 9.64 -0.18
C SER A 61 -1.18 8.68 0.02
N ASN A 62 -0.80 8.42 1.27
CA ASN A 62 0.31 7.51 1.60
C ASN A 62 0.02 6.03 1.28
N ILE A 63 -1.22 5.69 0.94
CA ILE A 63 -1.61 4.34 0.54
C ILE A 63 -1.96 4.29 -0.93
N MET A 64 -2.76 5.24 -1.40
CA MET A 64 -3.25 5.24 -2.78
C MET A 64 -2.12 5.45 -3.78
N ILE A 65 -1.22 6.40 -3.54
CA ILE A 65 -0.15 6.69 -4.49
C ILE A 65 0.83 5.51 -4.63
N PRO A 66 1.39 4.94 -3.54
CA PRO A 66 2.21 3.73 -3.65
C PRO A 66 1.43 2.53 -4.16
N GLY A 67 0.15 2.40 -3.82
CA GLY A 67 -0.69 1.32 -4.32
C GLY A 67 -0.90 1.37 -5.83
N VAL A 68 -1.14 2.56 -6.40
CA VAL A 68 -1.20 2.76 -7.86
C VAL A 68 0.16 2.49 -8.50
N LEU A 69 1.26 2.93 -7.87
CA LEU A 69 2.61 2.60 -8.33
C LEU A 69 2.82 1.08 -8.37
N GLY A 70 2.44 0.35 -7.33
CA GLY A 70 2.53 -1.12 -7.27
C GLY A 70 1.71 -1.80 -8.37
N LEU A 71 0.49 -1.34 -8.63
CA LEU A 71 -0.35 -1.79 -9.74
C LEU A 71 0.37 -1.60 -11.08
N LEU A 72 0.93 -0.42 -11.33
CA LEU A 72 1.67 -0.13 -12.55
C LEU A 72 2.90 -1.02 -12.69
N ILE A 73 3.63 -1.27 -11.60
CA ILE A 73 4.78 -2.17 -11.59
C ILE A 73 4.37 -3.59 -11.97
N PHE A 74 3.27 -4.13 -11.42
CA PHE A 74 2.75 -5.43 -11.81
C PHE A 74 2.46 -5.49 -13.31
N MET A 75 1.70 -4.51 -13.81
CA MET A 75 1.29 -4.47 -15.22
C MET A 75 2.49 -4.33 -16.17
N VAL A 76 3.42 -3.42 -15.87
CA VAL A 76 4.61 -3.20 -16.72
C VAL A 76 5.52 -4.43 -16.71
N THR A 77 5.72 -5.08 -15.56
CA THR A 77 6.52 -6.30 -15.45
C THR A 77 5.91 -7.43 -16.25
N VAL A 78 4.62 -7.69 -16.10
CA VAL A 78 3.89 -8.70 -16.88
C VAL A 78 3.96 -8.39 -18.36
N CYS A 79 3.66 -7.15 -18.76
CA CYS A 79 3.66 -6.71 -20.14
C CYS A 79 5.04 -6.88 -20.81
N SER A 80 6.09 -6.46 -20.10
CA SER A 80 7.46 -6.51 -20.65
C SER A 80 7.92 -7.94 -20.95
N ILE A 81 7.57 -8.91 -20.11
CA ILE A 81 7.90 -10.33 -20.33
C ILE A 81 6.97 -10.94 -21.38
N ALA A 82 5.66 -10.65 -21.31
CA ALA A 82 4.68 -11.18 -22.26
C ALA A 82 4.94 -10.72 -23.71
N MET A 83 5.51 -9.53 -23.89
CA MET A 83 5.86 -8.99 -25.20
C MET A 83 6.90 -9.84 -25.94
N GLU A 84 7.81 -10.52 -25.23
CA GLU A 84 8.79 -11.42 -25.84
C GLU A 84 8.12 -12.64 -26.51
N ILE A 85 7.07 -13.17 -25.87
CA ILE A 85 6.28 -14.25 -26.47
C ILE A 85 5.44 -13.71 -27.64
N LYS A 86 4.77 -12.55 -27.46
CA LYS A 86 3.91 -11.98 -28.48
C LYS A 86 4.66 -11.62 -29.76
N ARG A 87 5.89 -11.12 -29.64
CA ARG A 87 6.76 -10.76 -30.77
C ARG A 87 7.61 -11.91 -31.27
N SER A 88 7.54 -13.09 -30.65
CA SER A 88 8.40 -14.25 -30.93
C SER A 88 9.90 -13.98 -30.78
N THR A 89 10.29 -13.00 -29.97
CA THR A 89 11.66 -12.57 -29.72
C THR A 89 12.28 -13.27 -28.50
N ALA A 90 11.57 -14.18 -27.84
CA ALA A 90 12.04 -14.85 -26.63
C ALA A 90 13.37 -15.62 -26.81
N ARG A 91 13.62 -16.19 -28.00
CA ARG A 91 14.90 -16.87 -28.31
C ARG A 91 16.05 -15.88 -28.44
N GLU A 92 15.87 -14.80 -29.18
CA GLU A 92 16.87 -13.74 -29.37
C GLU A 92 17.24 -13.12 -28.01
N TRP A 93 16.23 -12.87 -27.17
CA TRP A 93 16.42 -12.37 -25.82
C TRP A 93 17.27 -13.34 -24.98
N MET A 94 17.01 -14.64 -25.05
CA MET A 94 17.82 -15.65 -24.36
C MET A 94 19.24 -15.76 -24.92
N GLU A 95 19.44 -15.69 -26.23
CA GLU A 95 20.74 -15.72 -26.88
C GLU A 95 21.60 -14.52 -26.49
N THR A 96 21.02 -13.32 -26.50
CA THR A 96 21.67 -12.08 -26.03
C THR A 96 22.15 -12.18 -24.59
N ALA A 97 21.44 -12.95 -23.75
CA ALA A 97 21.81 -13.19 -22.35
C ALA A 97 22.76 -14.41 -22.16
N GLY A 98 23.35 -14.91 -23.23
CA GLY A 98 24.22 -16.10 -23.18
C GLY A 98 23.50 -17.36 -22.69
N GLY A 99 22.20 -17.50 -22.94
CA GLY A 99 21.36 -18.63 -22.53
C GLY A 99 20.96 -18.66 -21.05
N SER A 100 21.39 -17.67 -20.27
CA SER A 100 21.08 -17.55 -18.85
C SER A 100 19.80 -16.77 -18.61
N MET A 101 18.77 -17.43 -18.04
CA MET A 101 17.48 -16.77 -17.73
C MET A 101 17.63 -15.70 -16.65
N SER A 102 18.55 -15.86 -15.71
CA SER A 102 18.82 -14.88 -14.66
C SER A 102 19.33 -13.56 -15.26
N ILE A 103 20.32 -13.65 -16.18
CA ILE A 103 20.90 -12.48 -16.85
C ILE A 103 19.85 -11.83 -17.74
N ALA A 104 19.10 -12.61 -18.50
CA ALA A 104 18.00 -12.12 -19.34
C ALA A 104 16.99 -11.33 -18.53
N LEU A 105 16.50 -11.92 -17.42
CA LEU A 105 15.50 -11.29 -16.57
C LEU A 105 16.03 -10.03 -15.88
N LEU A 106 17.25 -10.09 -15.32
CA LEU A 106 17.88 -8.92 -14.70
C LEU A 106 18.07 -7.78 -15.70
N GLY A 107 18.59 -8.07 -16.89
CA GLY A 107 18.79 -7.07 -17.94
C GLY A 107 17.49 -6.39 -18.36
N LYS A 108 16.36 -7.11 -18.29
CA LYS A 108 15.05 -6.57 -18.64
C LYS A 108 14.38 -5.80 -17.51
N LEU A 109 14.51 -6.29 -16.27
CA LEU A 109 13.89 -5.65 -15.11
C LEU A 109 14.69 -4.47 -14.58
N LEU A 110 16.01 -4.47 -14.69
CA LEU A 110 16.88 -3.44 -14.10
C LEU A 110 16.56 -2.01 -14.60
N PRO A 111 16.38 -1.75 -15.93
CA PRO A 111 15.97 -0.42 -16.38
C PRO A 111 14.63 0.03 -15.80
N GLN A 112 13.67 -0.89 -15.70
CA GLN A 112 12.37 -0.62 -15.09
C GLN A 112 12.51 -0.34 -13.58
N THR A 113 13.37 -1.10 -12.88
CA THR A 113 13.67 -0.90 -11.45
C THR A 113 14.19 0.51 -11.22
N VAL A 114 15.18 0.93 -12.00
CA VAL A 114 15.74 2.30 -11.90
C VAL A 114 14.67 3.35 -12.13
N ALA A 115 13.86 3.21 -13.18
CA ALA A 115 12.78 4.14 -13.48
C ALA A 115 11.75 4.22 -12.33
N PHE A 116 11.32 3.08 -11.80
CA PHE A 116 10.37 3.05 -10.69
C PHE A 116 10.98 3.55 -9.37
N MET A 117 12.27 3.32 -9.12
CA MET A 117 12.96 3.89 -7.96
C MET A 117 13.05 5.42 -8.04
N LEU A 118 13.29 5.98 -9.23
CA LEU A 118 13.23 7.43 -9.45
C LEU A 118 11.83 7.98 -9.19
N ILE A 119 10.80 7.31 -9.71
CA ILE A 119 9.40 7.70 -9.46
C ILE A 119 9.06 7.58 -7.97
N GLY A 120 9.46 6.49 -7.31
CA GLY A 120 9.24 6.29 -5.87
C GLY A 120 9.94 7.35 -5.02
N THR A 121 11.19 7.69 -5.37
CA THR A 121 11.91 8.79 -4.73
C THR A 121 11.19 10.12 -4.91
N PHE A 122 10.72 10.41 -6.12
CA PHE A 122 9.92 11.62 -6.39
C PHE A 122 8.65 11.67 -5.54
N ILE A 123 7.94 10.54 -5.43
CA ILE A 123 6.74 10.44 -4.60
C ILE A 123 7.07 10.73 -3.13
N ASP A 124 8.11 10.10 -2.57
CA ASP A 124 8.49 10.30 -1.18
C ASP A 124 8.94 11.75 -0.92
N VAL A 125 9.74 12.35 -1.81
CA VAL A 125 10.13 13.76 -1.72
C VAL A 125 8.93 14.68 -1.80
N TYR A 126 7.96 14.38 -2.68
CA TYR A 126 6.74 15.18 -2.81
C TYR A 126 5.86 15.09 -1.57
N LEU A 127 5.60 13.88 -1.06
CA LEU A 127 4.73 13.69 0.10
C LEU A 127 5.36 14.25 1.39
N TYR A 128 6.62 13.93 1.64
CA TYR A 128 7.26 14.25 2.91
C TYR A 128 8.04 15.56 2.88
N GLY A 129 8.60 15.94 1.73
CA GLY A 129 9.33 17.19 1.57
C GLY A 129 8.43 18.36 1.22
N PHE A 130 7.61 18.24 0.16
CA PHE A 130 6.78 19.34 -0.33
C PHE A 130 5.46 19.48 0.44
N LEU A 131 4.69 18.39 0.62
CA LEU A 131 3.44 18.41 1.37
C LEU A 131 3.64 18.37 2.89
N SER A 132 4.87 18.19 3.35
CA SER A 132 5.23 18.16 4.78
C SER A 132 4.40 17.16 5.59
N TYR A 133 4.10 16.00 5.03
CA TYR A 133 3.40 14.95 5.75
C TYR A 133 4.26 14.39 6.88
N PRO A 134 3.65 13.95 7.99
CA PRO A 134 4.40 13.46 9.14
C PRO A 134 5.27 12.26 8.79
N ILE A 135 6.53 12.33 9.18
CA ILE A 135 7.54 11.29 8.99
C ILE A 135 8.42 11.17 10.23
N ASN A 136 7.83 10.72 11.33
CA ASN A 136 8.46 10.68 12.64
C ASN A 136 9.69 9.76 12.69
N GLY A 137 9.73 8.70 11.89
CA GLY A 137 10.87 7.77 11.79
C GLY A 137 11.99 8.22 10.85
N GLY A 138 11.81 9.37 10.17
CA GLY A 138 12.78 9.93 9.23
C GLY A 138 12.58 9.48 7.77
N PHE A 139 13.17 10.26 6.86
CA PHE A 139 13.00 10.07 5.40
C PHE A 139 13.66 8.79 4.87
N LEU A 140 14.89 8.50 5.31
CA LEU A 140 15.64 7.35 4.81
C LEU A 140 14.95 5.99 5.05
N PRO A 141 14.35 5.71 6.22
CA PRO A 141 13.56 4.49 6.43
C PRO A 141 12.43 4.33 5.42
N MET A 142 11.68 5.40 5.11
CA MET A 142 10.57 5.33 4.16
C MET A 142 11.07 5.11 2.73
N LEU A 143 12.16 5.74 2.34
CA LEU A 143 12.78 5.51 1.04
C LEU A 143 13.23 4.04 0.88
N ILE A 144 13.79 3.43 1.92
CA ILE A 144 14.14 2.01 1.92
C ILE A 144 12.88 1.13 1.76
N VAL A 145 11.81 1.45 2.47
CA VAL A 145 10.53 0.73 2.37
C VAL A 145 9.96 0.84 0.95
N MET A 146 9.99 2.04 0.34
CA MET A 146 9.55 2.27 -1.02
C MET A 146 10.35 1.42 -2.02
N TYR A 147 11.67 1.36 -1.89
CA TYR A 147 12.53 0.57 -2.79
C TYR A 147 12.30 -0.92 -2.65
N LEU A 148 12.17 -1.41 -1.42
CA LEU A 148 11.83 -2.81 -1.17
C LEU A 148 10.45 -3.17 -1.70
N PHE A 149 9.48 -2.28 -1.58
CA PHE A 149 8.15 -2.44 -2.14
C PHE A 149 8.17 -2.54 -3.67
N ILE A 150 8.96 -1.69 -4.35
CA ILE A 150 9.13 -1.72 -5.81
C ILE A 150 9.70 -3.07 -6.25
N LEU A 151 10.78 -3.55 -5.60
CA LEU A 151 11.38 -4.84 -5.90
C LEU A 151 10.41 -6.01 -5.64
N ALA A 152 9.67 -5.95 -4.54
CA ALA A 152 8.65 -6.94 -4.20
C ALA A 152 7.53 -7.00 -5.25
N CYS A 153 7.05 -5.85 -5.71
CA CYS A 153 6.04 -5.78 -6.77
C CYS A 153 6.56 -6.33 -8.09
N GLN A 154 7.82 -6.05 -8.46
CA GLN A 154 8.41 -6.63 -9.66
C GLN A 154 8.54 -8.15 -9.56
N GLY A 155 9.04 -8.66 -8.43
CA GLY A 155 9.15 -10.09 -8.19
C GLY A 155 7.80 -10.80 -8.25
N PHE A 156 6.78 -10.19 -7.67
CA PHE A 156 5.42 -10.71 -7.71
C PHE A 156 4.81 -10.61 -9.13
N GLY A 157 5.13 -9.58 -9.90
CA GLY A 157 4.74 -9.45 -11.30
C GLY A 157 5.28 -10.58 -12.19
N VAL A 158 6.52 -11.03 -11.94
CA VAL A 158 7.08 -12.23 -12.59
C VAL A 158 6.28 -13.48 -12.22
N LEU A 159 5.90 -13.65 -10.94
CA LEU A 159 5.05 -14.77 -10.52
C LEU A 159 3.70 -14.75 -11.25
N MET A 160 3.06 -13.59 -11.37
CA MET A 160 1.79 -13.44 -12.07
C MET A 160 1.89 -13.89 -13.53
N PHE A 161 2.95 -13.49 -14.23
CA PHE A 161 3.19 -13.93 -15.60
C PHE A 161 3.45 -15.44 -15.70
N VAL A 162 4.26 -16.01 -14.81
CA VAL A 162 4.54 -17.45 -14.81
C VAL A 162 3.29 -18.30 -14.51
N THR A 163 2.35 -17.73 -13.75
CA THR A 163 1.07 -18.39 -13.43
C THR A 163 0.12 -18.36 -14.62
N LEU A 164 0.02 -17.22 -15.30
CA LEU A 164 -0.86 -16.98 -16.44
C LEU A 164 -0.04 -16.44 -17.64
N PRO A 165 0.64 -17.29 -18.40
CA PRO A 165 1.66 -16.90 -19.38
C PRO A 165 1.10 -16.34 -20.70
N THR A 166 0.00 -15.61 -20.63
CA THR A 166 -0.55 -14.84 -21.74
C THR A 166 -0.63 -13.37 -21.36
N MET A 167 -0.40 -12.50 -22.33
CA MET A 167 -0.45 -11.07 -22.11
C MET A 167 -1.81 -10.63 -21.55
N ARG A 168 -2.90 -11.13 -22.12
CA ARG A 168 -4.26 -10.77 -21.73
C ARG A 168 -4.58 -11.21 -20.30
N LEU A 169 -4.41 -12.50 -20.00
CA LEU A 169 -4.72 -13.04 -18.68
C LEU A 169 -3.78 -12.53 -17.60
N GLY A 170 -2.48 -12.41 -17.91
CA GLY A 170 -1.49 -11.87 -16.99
C GLY A 170 -1.78 -10.41 -16.59
N LEU A 171 -2.14 -9.56 -17.55
CA LEU A 171 -2.53 -8.17 -17.28
C LEU A 171 -3.85 -8.09 -16.52
N SER A 172 -4.86 -8.91 -16.86
CA SER A 172 -6.12 -8.97 -16.12
C SER A 172 -5.91 -9.41 -14.67
N PHE A 173 -5.04 -10.39 -14.44
CA PHE A 173 -4.69 -10.85 -13.11
C PHE A 173 -3.93 -9.78 -12.32
N ALA A 174 -2.94 -9.11 -12.95
CA ALA A 174 -2.18 -8.04 -12.34
C ALA A 174 -3.08 -6.86 -11.91
N SER A 175 -4.00 -6.44 -12.78
CA SER A 175 -4.92 -5.34 -12.47
C SER A 175 -5.91 -5.72 -11.36
N LEU A 176 -6.49 -6.92 -11.43
CA LEU A 176 -7.40 -7.40 -10.39
C LEU A 176 -6.70 -7.50 -9.03
N TRP A 177 -5.49 -8.08 -8.99
CA TRP A 177 -4.70 -8.20 -7.76
C TRP A 177 -4.34 -6.84 -7.17
N GLY A 178 -3.92 -5.90 -8.04
CA GLY A 178 -3.62 -4.53 -7.63
C GLY A 178 -4.83 -3.81 -7.03
N ILE A 179 -6.02 -3.95 -7.64
CA ILE A 179 -7.25 -3.33 -7.12
C ILE A 179 -7.68 -3.97 -5.79
N ILE A 180 -7.67 -5.30 -5.69
CA ILE A 180 -8.02 -6.01 -4.44
C ILE A 180 -7.06 -5.62 -3.31
N SER A 181 -5.79 -5.35 -3.61
CA SER A 181 -4.80 -4.99 -2.59
C SER A 181 -5.19 -3.75 -1.78
N PHE A 182 -5.88 -2.76 -2.37
CA PHE A 182 -6.38 -1.58 -1.66
C PHE A 182 -7.43 -1.91 -0.59
N SER A 183 -8.29 -2.88 -0.88
CA SER A 183 -9.34 -3.28 0.07
C SER A 183 -8.81 -4.14 1.21
N ILE A 184 -7.77 -4.96 0.93
CA ILE A 184 -7.26 -5.97 1.87
C ILE A 184 -6.01 -5.48 2.64
N CYS A 185 -5.37 -4.39 2.23
CA CYS A 185 -4.13 -3.91 2.87
C CYS A 185 -4.29 -3.55 4.35
N GLY A 186 -5.50 -3.34 4.83
CA GLY A 186 -5.79 -2.99 6.22
C GLY A 186 -6.01 -1.49 6.45
N ALA A 187 -5.94 -0.69 5.37
CA ALA A 187 -6.13 0.75 5.43
C ALA A 187 -7.62 1.13 5.46
N SER A 188 -8.42 0.59 4.55
CA SER A 188 -9.86 0.88 4.49
C SER A 188 -10.65 0.21 5.61
N PHE A 189 -10.20 -0.96 6.03
CA PHE A 189 -10.81 -1.74 7.11
C PHE A 189 -9.74 -2.38 7.98
N PRO A 190 -9.77 -2.21 9.32
CA PRO A 190 -8.76 -2.76 10.22
C PRO A 190 -8.63 -4.28 10.04
N ALA A 191 -7.40 -4.76 9.89
CA ALA A 191 -7.13 -6.18 9.63
C ALA A 191 -7.70 -7.10 10.73
N LEU A 192 -7.69 -6.65 11.99
CA LEU A 192 -8.26 -7.39 13.12
C LEU A 192 -9.78 -7.57 13.04
N GLY A 193 -10.49 -6.71 12.30
CA GLY A 193 -11.91 -6.82 12.05
C GLY A 193 -12.28 -7.68 10.83
N MET A 194 -11.27 -8.14 10.05
CA MET A 194 -11.51 -8.99 8.89
C MET A 194 -11.75 -10.45 9.31
N PRO A 195 -12.55 -11.22 8.54
CA PRO A 195 -12.61 -12.68 8.70
C PRO A 195 -11.22 -13.31 8.59
N THR A 196 -10.95 -14.35 9.36
CA THR A 196 -9.63 -15.00 9.47
C THR A 196 -9.02 -15.38 8.11
N VAL A 197 -9.86 -15.84 7.18
CA VAL A 197 -9.43 -16.19 5.81
C VAL A 197 -8.89 -14.95 5.07
N MET A 198 -9.59 -13.83 5.14
CA MET A 198 -9.14 -12.58 4.50
C MET A 198 -7.89 -12.02 5.18
N GLN A 199 -7.82 -12.12 6.50
CA GLN A 199 -6.66 -11.72 7.27
C GLN A 199 -5.41 -12.51 6.85
N SER A 200 -5.52 -13.84 6.70
CA SER A 200 -4.43 -14.68 6.23
C SER A 200 -4.06 -14.39 4.78
N ALA A 201 -5.05 -14.24 3.90
CA ALA A 201 -4.82 -13.90 2.49
C ALA A 201 -4.14 -12.54 2.31
N SER A 202 -4.40 -11.59 3.20
CA SER A 202 -3.84 -10.23 3.11
C SER A 202 -2.31 -10.20 3.15
N VAL A 203 -1.66 -11.21 3.74
CA VAL A 203 -0.20 -11.35 3.80
C VAL A 203 0.42 -11.53 2.41
N LEU A 204 -0.35 -11.98 1.42
CA LEU A 204 0.12 -12.16 0.04
C LEU A 204 0.20 -10.84 -0.76
N PHE A 205 -0.25 -9.73 -0.19
CA PHE A 205 -0.30 -8.45 -0.89
C PHE A 205 0.86 -7.54 -0.45
N PRO A 206 1.80 -7.18 -1.35
CA PRO A 206 2.91 -6.29 -1.02
C PRO A 206 2.46 -4.94 -0.44
N LEU A 207 1.32 -4.39 -0.89
CA LEU A 207 0.78 -3.13 -0.39
C LEU A 207 0.45 -3.16 1.11
N ARG A 208 0.03 -4.32 1.65
CA ARG A 208 -0.19 -4.49 3.08
C ARG A 208 1.09 -4.27 3.88
N HIS A 209 2.19 -4.87 3.44
CA HIS A 209 3.49 -4.75 4.11
C HIS A 209 4.03 -3.32 4.02
N TYR A 210 3.76 -2.64 2.89
CA TYR A 210 4.07 -1.21 2.75
C TYR A 210 3.28 -0.39 3.78
N TYR A 211 1.97 -0.59 3.86
CA TYR A 211 1.10 0.11 4.80
C TYR A 211 1.54 -0.09 6.26
N LEU A 212 1.79 -1.32 6.66
CA LEU A 212 2.24 -1.61 8.03
C LEU A 212 3.61 -1.01 8.35
N SER A 213 4.54 -1.01 7.38
CA SER A 213 5.84 -0.35 7.53
C SER A 213 5.72 1.17 7.60
N TYR A 214 4.81 1.74 6.82
CA TYR A 214 4.47 3.18 6.87
C TYR A 214 3.92 3.56 8.25
N VAL A 215 2.93 2.83 8.77
CA VAL A 215 2.36 3.10 10.10
C VAL A 215 3.45 3.03 11.16
N THR A 216 4.22 1.94 11.19
CA THR A 216 5.27 1.73 12.20
C THR A 216 6.37 2.79 12.13
N SER A 217 6.82 3.18 10.95
CA SER A 217 7.96 4.08 10.81
C SER A 217 7.54 5.55 10.68
N ALA A 218 6.65 5.88 9.75
CA ALA A 218 6.32 7.28 9.49
C ALA A 218 5.36 7.86 10.53
N LEU A 219 4.33 7.12 10.94
CA LEU A 219 3.34 7.61 11.90
C LEU A 219 3.80 7.43 13.35
N ASP A 220 4.20 6.22 13.72
CA ASP A 220 4.55 5.89 15.10
C ASP A 220 6.00 6.27 15.46
N GLY A 221 6.85 6.53 14.45
CA GLY A 221 8.25 6.91 14.65
C GLY A 221 9.17 5.77 15.12
N PHE A 222 8.71 4.52 15.03
CA PHE A 222 9.54 3.39 15.43
C PHE A 222 10.60 3.06 14.36
N SER A 223 11.73 2.53 14.81
CA SER A 223 12.77 2.01 13.93
C SER A 223 12.22 0.86 13.06
N LEU A 224 12.70 0.75 11.80
CA LEU A 224 12.37 -0.36 10.88
C LEU A 224 12.63 -1.76 11.47
N LYS A 225 13.42 -1.85 12.54
CA LYS A 225 13.63 -3.12 13.25
C LYS A 225 12.32 -3.73 13.76
N TYR A 226 11.34 -2.89 14.10
CA TYR A 226 10.02 -3.36 14.57
C TYR A 226 9.11 -3.80 13.41
N ALA A 227 9.42 -3.38 12.19
CA ALA A 227 8.73 -3.81 10.96
C ALA A 227 9.46 -4.96 10.23
N TRP A 228 10.37 -5.70 10.90
CA TRP A 228 11.22 -6.72 10.29
C TRP A 228 10.44 -7.80 9.52
N THR A 229 9.26 -8.19 9.99
CA THR A 229 8.39 -9.17 9.32
C THR A 229 7.92 -8.67 7.95
N ASN A 230 7.61 -7.38 7.85
CA ASN A 230 7.19 -6.75 6.59
C ASN A 230 8.38 -6.61 5.63
N ILE A 231 9.57 -6.27 6.16
CA ILE A 231 10.80 -6.22 5.37
C ILE A 231 11.15 -7.61 4.85
N LEU A 232 11.04 -8.64 5.68
CA LEU A 232 11.26 -10.03 5.27
C LEU A 232 10.29 -10.44 4.15
N ALA A 233 9.03 -10.07 4.25
CA ALA A 233 8.05 -10.34 3.21
C ALA A 233 8.43 -9.67 1.87
N PHE A 234 8.89 -8.42 1.88
CA PHE A 234 9.39 -7.77 0.67
C PHE A 234 10.58 -8.52 0.05
N VAL A 235 11.54 -8.97 0.88
CA VAL A 235 12.68 -9.75 0.39
C VAL A 235 12.22 -11.06 -0.22
N ILE A 236 11.29 -11.77 0.42
CA ILE A 236 10.71 -13.01 -0.12
C ILE A 236 10.06 -12.75 -1.48
N PHE A 237 9.22 -11.72 -1.60
CA PHE A 237 8.57 -11.38 -2.87
C PHE A 237 9.58 -10.97 -3.95
N ALA A 238 10.60 -10.19 -3.61
CA ALA A 238 11.64 -9.79 -4.54
C ALA A 238 12.47 -10.98 -5.05
N LEU A 239 12.63 -12.03 -4.24
CA LEU A 239 13.39 -13.23 -4.59
C LEU A 239 12.54 -14.31 -5.30
N LEU A 240 11.21 -14.17 -5.37
CA LEU A 240 10.33 -15.11 -6.09
C LEU A 240 10.81 -15.44 -7.52
N PRO A 241 11.29 -14.48 -8.33
CA PRO A 241 11.78 -14.78 -9.66
C PRO A 241 12.88 -15.83 -9.71
N LEU A 242 13.74 -15.85 -8.70
CA LEU A 242 14.86 -16.83 -8.65
C LEU A 242 14.36 -18.28 -8.57
N LEU A 243 13.27 -18.51 -7.85
CA LEU A 243 12.63 -19.82 -7.76
C LEU A 243 11.90 -20.20 -9.06
N LEU A 244 11.51 -19.22 -9.84
CA LEU A 244 10.67 -19.39 -11.03
C LEU A 244 11.47 -19.43 -12.34
N LEU A 245 12.78 -19.18 -12.31
CA LEU A 245 13.64 -19.07 -13.51
C LEU A 245 13.51 -20.26 -14.47
N ARG A 246 13.51 -21.49 -13.94
CA ARG A 246 13.38 -22.71 -14.76
C ARG A 246 12.04 -22.76 -15.47
N ARG A 247 10.97 -22.49 -14.76
CA ARG A 247 9.61 -22.49 -15.29
C ARG A 247 9.40 -21.37 -16.28
N LEU A 248 9.91 -20.18 -15.98
CA LEU A 248 9.88 -19.02 -16.87
C LEU A 248 10.60 -19.31 -18.20
N LYS A 249 11.83 -19.89 -18.13
CA LYS A 249 12.57 -20.31 -19.32
C LYS A 249 11.78 -21.30 -20.19
N HIS A 250 11.19 -22.30 -19.55
CA HIS A 250 10.39 -23.30 -20.24
C HIS A 250 9.18 -22.66 -20.95
N ILE A 251 8.44 -21.77 -20.24
CA ILE A 251 7.29 -21.05 -20.81
C ILE A 251 7.71 -20.23 -22.02
N LEU A 252 8.77 -19.43 -21.91
CA LEU A 252 9.26 -18.54 -22.97
C LEU A 252 9.69 -19.29 -24.25
N LEU A 253 10.24 -20.49 -24.10
CA LEU A 253 10.74 -21.29 -25.23
C LEU A 253 9.68 -22.20 -25.85
N THR A 254 8.65 -22.59 -25.08
CA THR A 254 7.65 -23.59 -25.49
C THR A 254 6.32 -22.96 -25.88
N TYR A 255 5.94 -21.87 -25.23
CA TYR A 255 4.64 -21.25 -25.44
C TYR A 255 4.63 -20.47 -26.75
N LYS A 256 3.68 -20.78 -27.64
CA LYS A 256 3.40 -20.01 -28.86
C LYS A 256 2.17 -19.16 -28.64
N TYR A 257 2.28 -17.89 -28.98
CA TYR A 257 1.12 -16.97 -28.93
C TYR A 257 0.12 -17.39 -30.01
N VAL A 258 -1.08 -17.75 -29.57
CA VAL A 258 -2.23 -17.95 -30.46
C VAL A 258 -2.98 -16.62 -30.50
N SER A 259 -3.03 -16.00 -31.66
CA SER A 259 -3.71 -14.71 -31.92
C SER A 259 -5.21 -14.83 -31.74
#